data_c924a2b258220c4112d50ce695412226
#
_entry.id   c924a2b258220c4112d50ce695412226
#
_cell.length_a   1.000
_cell.length_b   1.000
_cell.length_c   1.000
_cell.angle_alpha   90.00
_cell.angle_beta   90.00
_cell.angle_gamma   90.00
#
_symmetry.space_group_name_H-M   'P 1'
#
loop_
_entity.id
_entity.type
_entity.pdbx_description
1 polymer ?
#
loop_
_entity_poly.entity_id
_entity_poly.type
_entity_poly.pdbx_seq_one_letter_code
_entity_poly.pdbx_strand_id
1 'polypeptide(L)'
;MAARSRRRMALVAVAALCMAVPACGRSVSSTQGQGQGQGSGIVSPTKGLVATTPAGTKAVQSVVWAVYRDVNSLDPIFAFDYPENTADSLMCESLLLQSPGGALKPGLATVSTPSPTTMVFTLRPGVKFWDGNPVTPADVVYSLDRNTDPKLAGFYGPVFSRVSSIAATGSDQVTITLKQPDYWLEGELASMPGIIIEKSFAQQQGKNYGTPAGKIMCTGAYMFKSWNPGVGVVAVANPHYWNSSAKPLVQQITIKGASDVSAFTSAMLTNGIQGSYSFALPTLDQLKSSSSVKVYQGPGWSTDAFIISSFKGALGDVRVRRALSMALNRQGIINSVYRGAALMPKWLSNPGTFGYGTSVFAAAYDSSPLLTQNIAAARKLVQQAGATGKTFTIGTSSQLANIAAVTGAYQAAGQAIGLKVALKSVSAQNFINFFTDPKARAGIDGFPTVNYGDYADPAALLSTVVLPDGSQNYTGFNDPKITSALDQARSTADPAKRAALVAQAQKLTVQQMPWIPNTQPTSLLVLNKSLTGAVSSFAYMFAPWANQLGGSG
;
A
#
# COMPACT_ATOMS: atom_id res chain seq x y z
N MET A 1 31.28 51.81 -40.36
CA MET A 1 31.11 51.33 -41.73
C MET A 1 30.08 50.22 -41.64
N ALA A 2 28.85 50.49 -41.83
CA ALA A 2 27.98 50.66 -42.99
C ALA A 2 27.93 49.42 -43.90
N ALA A 3 26.80 48.69 -43.86
CA ALA A 3 25.97 48.45 -45.05
C ALA A 3 24.67 47.75 -44.68
N ARG A 4 23.58 48.47 -44.93
CA ARG A 4 22.19 47.98 -44.98
C ARG A 4 21.96 47.29 -46.32
N SER A 5 21.15 46.23 -46.36
CA SER A 5 20.34 45.96 -47.57
C SER A 5 18.95 45.41 -47.19
N ARG A 6 17.96 46.18 -47.63
CA ARG A 6 16.52 45.88 -47.68
C ARG A 6 16.23 45.07 -48.94
N ARG A 7 15.25 44.19 -48.90
CA ARG A 7 14.30 43.84 -50.01
C ARG A 7 13.43 42.66 -49.54
N ARG A 8 12.17 42.52 -49.75
CA ARG A 8 11.00 43.17 -50.36
C ARG A 8 9.84 42.20 -50.09
N MET A 9 8.69 42.72 -49.71
CA MET A 9 7.40 42.00 -49.65
C MET A 9 7.00 41.48 -51.04
N ALA A 10 6.38 40.29 -51.06
CA ALA A 10 5.50 39.86 -52.15
C ALA A 10 4.20 39.32 -51.53
N LEU A 11 3.12 40.07 -51.72
CA LEU A 11 1.74 39.63 -51.54
C LEU A 11 1.38 38.68 -52.69
N VAL A 12 0.78 37.53 -52.37
CA VAL A 12 0.01 36.76 -53.34
C VAL A 12 -1.38 36.54 -52.76
N ALA A 13 -2.35 37.19 -53.44
CA ALA A 13 -3.78 36.96 -53.25
C ALA A 13 -4.18 35.70 -54.02
N VAL A 14 -4.90 34.78 -53.39
CA VAL A 14 -5.58 33.68 -54.08
C VAL A 14 -7.06 33.71 -53.75
N ALA A 15 -7.85 33.77 -54.85
CA ALA A 15 -9.29 33.94 -54.89
C ALA A 15 -10.06 32.73 -54.30
N ALA A 16 -11.19 33.03 -53.69
CA ALA A 16 -12.21 32.09 -53.27
C ALA A 16 -12.96 31.54 -54.48
N LEU A 17 -13.08 30.21 -54.55
CA LEU A 17 -14.00 29.55 -55.50
C LEU A 17 -15.07 28.84 -54.65
N CYS A 18 -16.32 29.41 -54.70
CA CYS A 18 -17.52 28.78 -54.15
C CYS A 18 -17.98 27.66 -55.07
N MET A 19 -18.03 26.42 -54.62
CA MET A 19 -18.85 25.39 -55.28
C MET A 19 -20.00 24.99 -54.33
N ALA A 20 -21.20 25.24 -54.82
CA ALA A 20 -22.47 24.81 -54.26
C ALA A 20 -22.70 23.32 -54.57
N VAL A 21 -23.07 22.54 -53.56
CA VAL A 21 -23.58 21.18 -53.72
C VAL A 21 -24.96 21.11 -53.07
N PRO A 22 -25.97 20.50 -53.74
CA PRO A 22 -27.38 20.57 -53.29
C PRO A 22 -27.67 19.67 -52.11
N ALA A 23 -28.50 20.20 -51.18
CA ALA A 23 -29.06 19.50 -50.06
C ALA A 23 -30.17 18.54 -50.53
N CYS A 24 -29.97 17.22 -50.29
CA CYS A 24 -31.08 16.27 -50.26
C CYS A 24 -31.60 16.18 -48.81
N GLY A 25 -32.76 16.77 -48.58
CA GLY A 25 -33.48 16.64 -47.33
C GLY A 25 -33.99 15.23 -47.13
N ARG A 26 -33.69 14.67 -45.98
CA ARG A 26 -34.45 13.55 -45.38
C ARG A 26 -34.98 14.03 -44.03
N SER A 27 -36.28 14.21 -43.98
CA SER A 27 -37.07 14.41 -42.77
C SER A 27 -36.95 13.18 -41.88
N VAL A 28 -36.39 13.34 -40.69
CA VAL A 28 -36.43 12.33 -39.64
C VAL A 28 -37.50 12.77 -38.65
N SER A 29 -38.55 11.97 -38.58
CA SER A 29 -39.66 12.08 -37.65
C SER A 29 -39.12 12.00 -36.22
N SER A 30 -39.48 13.00 -35.40
CA SER A 30 -39.27 12.96 -33.93
C SER A 30 -40.22 11.95 -33.29
N THR A 31 -39.75 10.76 -33.03
CA THR A 31 -40.41 9.85 -32.11
C THR A 31 -39.81 10.15 -30.72
N GLN A 32 -40.64 10.68 -29.83
CA GLN A 32 -40.34 10.75 -28.40
C GLN A 32 -40.22 9.32 -27.86
N GLY A 33 -39.00 8.83 -27.78
CA GLY A 33 -38.65 7.65 -27.01
C GLY A 33 -38.48 8.07 -25.56
N GLN A 34 -39.36 7.62 -24.68
CA GLN A 34 -39.15 7.64 -23.23
C GLN A 34 -37.81 6.98 -22.93
N GLY A 35 -36.86 7.76 -22.40
CA GLY A 35 -35.60 7.26 -21.91
C GLY A 35 -35.85 6.37 -20.71
N GLN A 36 -35.84 5.06 -20.91
CA GLN A 36 -35.57 4.11 -19.84
C GLN A 36 -34.18 4.40 -19.32
N GLY A 37 -34.11 4.84 -18.06
CA GLY A 37 -32.86 4.98 -17.34
C GLY A 37 -32.09 3.65 -17.41
N GLN A 38 -31.00 3.65 -18.17
CA GLN A 38 -29.99 2.60 -18.02
C GLN A 38 -29.50 2.69 -16.58
N GLY A 39 -29.94 1.74 -15.76
CA GLY A 39 -29.36 1.51 -14.46
C GLY A 39 -27.86 1.34 -14.64
N SER A 40 -27.09 2.29 -14.13
CA SER A 40 -25.65 2.17 -14.00
C SER A 40 -25.41 0.93 -13.14
N GLY A 41 -25.15 -0.20 -13.80
CA GLY A 41 -24.73 -1.42 -13.12
C GLY A 41 -23.55 -1.06 -12.22
N ILE A 42 -23.70 -1.28 -10.92
CA ILE A 42 -22.67 -1.03 -9.91
C ILE A 42 -21.47 -1.89 -10.32
N VAL A 43 -20.46 -1.25 -10.90
CA VAL A 43 -19.20 -1.93 -11.24
C VAL A 43 -18.48 -2.12 -9.90
N SER A 44 -18.32 -3.37 -9.47
CA SER A 44 -17.50 -3.69 -8.30
C SER A 44 -16.15 -2.98 -8.44
N PRO A 45 -15.67 -2.24 -7.43
CA PRO A 45 -14.42 -1.50 -7.51
C PRO A 45 -13.19 -2.40 -7.76
N THR A 46 -13.36 -3.72 -7.62
CA THR A 46 -12.32 -4.72 -7.88
C THR A 46 -12.52 -5.50 -9.18
N LYS A 47 -13.56 -5.18 -9.99
CA LYS A 47 -13.84 -5.86 -11.24
C LYS A 47 -12.70 -5.67 -12.26
N GLY A 48 -12.19 -6.77 -12.81
CA GLY A 48 -11.10 -6.75 -13.79
C GLY A 48 -9.70 -6.73 -13.20
N LEU A 49 -9.57 -6.67 -11.86
CA LEU A 49 -8.29 -6.79 -11.19
C LEU A 49 -7.86 -8.26 -11.07
N VAL A 50 -6.56 -8.52 -11.21
CA VAL A 50 -5.96 -9.86 -11.20
C VAL A 50 -5.15 -10.02 -9.91
N ALA A 51 -5.49 -11.00 -9.07
CA ALA A 51 -4.79 -11.19 -7.81
C ALA A 51 -3.44 -11.92 -7.96
N THR A 52 -3.29 -12.74 -8.99
CA THR A 52 -2.04 -13.47 -9.31
C THR A 52 -1.96 -13.75 -10.81
N THR A 53 -0.76 -13.80 -11.35
CA THR A 53 -0.53 -14.25 -12.72
C THR A 53 -0.50 -15.79 -12.75
N PRO A 54 -0.74 -16.45 -13.91
CA PRO A 54 -0.65 -17.90 -14.02
C PRO A 54 0.71 -18.42 -13.55
N ALA A 55 0.76 -19.58 -12.89
CA ALA A 55 2.01 -20.18 -12.41
C ALA A 55 3.05 -20.33 -13.54
N GLY A 56 4.31 -20.10 -13.20
CA GLY A 56 5.44 -20.36 -14.10
C GLY A 56 5.59 -21.86 -14.40
N THR A 57 6.08 -22.18 -15.58
CA THR A 57 6.24 -23.58 -16.02
C THR A 57 7.69 -23.93 -16.38
N LYS A 58 8.55 -22.93 -16.58
CA LYS A 58 9.96 -23.12 -16.98
C LYS A 58 10.90 -22.58 -15.92
N ALA A 59 12.01 -23.30 -15.72
CA ALA A 59 13.09 -22.84 -14.86
C ALA A 59 13.75 -21.56 -15.43
N VAL A 60 14.16 -20.65 -14.53
CA VAL A 60 14.85 -19.39 -14.85
C VAL A 60 16.09 -19.29 -13.98
N GLN A 61 17.22 -18.95 -14.58
CA GLN A 61 18.50 -18.92 -13.85
C GLN A 61 18.55 -17.74 -12.86
N SER A 62 18.14 -16.54 -13.30
CA SER A 62 18.17 -15.36 -12.43
C SER A 62 17.12 -14.33 -12.82
N VAL A 63 16.65 -13.58 -11.81
CA VAL A 63 15.73 -12.46 -11.94
C VAL A 63 16.25 -11.29 -11.11
N VAL A 64 16.26 -10.10 -11.68
CA VAL A 64 16.44 -8.83 -10.95
C VAL A 64 15.06 -8.23 -10.72
N TRP A 65 14.71 -8.05 -9.45
CA TRP A 65 13.45 -7.44 -9.02
C TRP A 65 13.72 -6.08 -8.43
N ALA A 66 13.12 -5.04 -9.01
CA ALA A 66 13.34 -3.68 -8.56
C ALA A 66 12.38 -3.29 -7.44
N VAL A 67 12.91 -2.52 -6.49
CA VAL A 67 12.17 -1.77 -5.48
C VAL A 67 12.59 -0.30 -5.54
N TYR A 68 11.77 0.63 -5.03
CA TYR A 68 11.96 2.07 -5.27
C TYR A 68 13.19 2.68 -4.57
N ARG A 69 13.77 2.01 -3.59
CA ARG A 69 15.03 2.33 -2.89
C ARG A 69 15.69 1.05 -2.40
N ASP A 70 16.93 1.16 -1.94
CA ASP A 70 17.59 0.03 -1.29
C ASP A 70 16.86 -0.39 0.00
N VAL A 71 16.96 -1.68 0.31
CA VAL A 71 16.50 -2.26 1.57
C VAL A 71 17.33 -1.68 2.72
N ASN A 72 16.69 -1.31 3.82
CA ASN A 72 17.36 -0.78 5.01
C ASN A 72 17.55 -1.83 6.10
N SER A 73 16.64 -2.81 6.19
CA SER A 73 16.69 -3.90 7.16
C SER A 73 16.08 -5.17 6.56
N LEU A 74 16.57 -6.32 6.96
CA LEU A 74 15.97 -7.64 6.76
C LEU A 74 15.55 -8.26 8.10
N ASP A 75 15.46 -7.46 9.15
CA ASP A 75 14.89 -7.89 10.42
C ASP A 75 13.38 -7.56 10.41
N PRO A 76 12.48 -8.55 10.50
CA PRO A 76 11.04 -8.34 10.33
C PRO A 76 10.43 -7.31 11.28
N ILE A 77 10.98 -7.13 12.49
CA ILE A 77 10.47 -6.13 13.44
C ILE A 77 10.67 -4.68 12.99
N PHE A 78 11.52 -4.44 11.97
CA PHE A 78 11.78 -3.14 11.35
C PHE A 78 11.27 -3.06 9.89
N ALA A 79 10.66 -4.11 9.36
CA ALA A 79 10.18 -4.21 8.00
C ALA A 79 8.76 -3.61 7.87
N PHE A 80 8.65 -2.29 7.74
CA PHE A 80 7.38 -1.57 7.66
C PHE A 80 7.19 -0.79 6.34
N ASP A 81 8.04 -1.03 5.31
CA ASP A 81 7.96 -0.35 4.02
C ASP A 81 8.17 -1.35 2.86
N TYR A 82 7.82 -0.95 1.66
CA TYR A 82 7.79 -1.79 0.46
C TYR A 82 9.08 -2.58 0.19
N PRO A 83 10.30 -1.99 0.25
CA PRO A 83 11.53 -2.73 -0.05
C PRO A 83 11.79 -3.86 0.96
N GLU A 84 11.65 -3.57 2.25
CA GLU A 84 11.85 -4.51 3.34
C GLU A 84 10.84 -5.66 3.25
N ASN A 85 9.55 -5.32 3.15
CA ASN A 85 8.47 -6.31 3.10
C ASN A 85 8.57 -7.18 1.84
N THR A 86 8.97 -6.60 0.68
CA THR A 86 9.19 -7.39 -0.56
C THR A 86 10.34 -8.39 -0.38
N ALA A 87 11.41 -8.01 0.31
CA ALA A 87 12.55 -8.89 0.56
C ALA A 87 12.23 -9.95 1.61
N ASP A 88 11.59 -9.57 2.71
CA ASP A 88 11.27 -10.49 3.80
C ASP A 88 10.19 -11.50 3.39
N SER A 89 9.14 -11.09 2.68
CA SER A 89 8.12 -12.00 2.16
C SER A 89 8.62 -12.94 1.06
N LEU A 90 9.76 -12.65 0.43
CA LEU A 90 10.48 -13.58 -0.45
C LEU A 90 11.15 -14.71 0.34
N MET A 91 11.73 -14.38 1.50
CA MET A 91 12.67 -15.23 2.21
C MET A 91 12.12 -15.82 3.49
N CYS A 92 11.21 -15.12 4.17
CA CYS A 92 10.70 -15.49 5.49
C CYS A 92 9.21 -15.83 5.44
N GLU A 93 8.74 -16.58 6.41
CA GLU A 93 7.34 -17.01 6.51
C GLU A 93 6.78 -16.69 7.89
N SER A 94 5.51 -16.34 7.93
CA SER A 94 4.76 -16.03 9.15
C SER A 94 3.93 -17.22 9.64
N LEU A 95 3.44 -17.13 10.87
CA LEU A 95 2.60 -18.18 11.48
C LEU A 95 1.36 -18.47 10.64
N LEU A 96 0.71 -17.42 10.16
CA LEU A 96 -0.40 -17.50 9.21
C LEU A 96 0.02 -16.85 7.90
N LEU A 97 -0.73 -17.08 6.83
CA LEU A 97 -0.49 -16.51 5.50
C LEU A 97 -1.71 -15.76 5.01
N GLN A 98 -1.49 -14.77 4.18
CA GLN A 98 -2.52 -14.14 3.38
C GLN A 98 -2.47 -14.69 1.95
N SER A 99 -3.62 -15.18 1.46
CA SER A 99 -3.73 -15.55 0.06
C SER A 99 -3.66 -14.30 -0.83
N PRO A 100 -3.36 -14.43 -2.13
CA PRO A 100 -3.42 -13.30 -3.06
C PRO A 100 -4.75 -12.55 -3.08
N GLY A 101 -5.85 -13.20 -2.66
CA GLY A 101 -7.16 -12.58 -2.49
C GLY A 101 -7.43 -12.00 -1.10
N GLY A 102 -6.44 -11.99 -0.19
CA GLY A 102 -6.55 -11.44 1.15
C GLY A 102 -7.13 -12.39 2.22
N ALA A 103 -7.57 -13.61 1.86
CA ALA A 103 -8.06 -14.57 2.85
C ALA A 103 -6.92 -15.16 3.68
N LEU A 104 -7.12 -15.24 5.00
CA LEU A 104 -6.17 -15.87 5.92
C LEU A 104 -6.12 -17.39 5.71
N LYS A 105 -4.92 -17.95 5.82
CA LYS A 105 -4.63 -19.40 5.68
C LYS A 105 -3.56 -19.82 6.67
N PRO A 106 -3.49 -21.12 7.03
CA PRO A 106 -2.36 -21.64 7.76
C PRO A 106 -1.03 -21.42 7.03
N GLY A 107 -0.06 -20.83 7.73
CA GLY A 107 1.33 -20.68 7.31
C GLY A 107 2.22 -21.74 7.96
N LEU A 108 3.15 -21.31 8.83
CA LEU A 108 3.98 -22.20 9.65
C LEU A 108 3.18 -22.92 10.75
N ALA A 109 1.96 -22.45 11.06
CA ALA A 109 1.08 -23.04 12.03
C ALA A 109 -0.38 -23.02 11.57
N THR A 110 -1.19 -23.89 12.20
CA THR A 110 -2.65 -23.73 12.28
C THR A 110 -3.01 -22.99 13.57
N VAL A 111 -4.15 -22.33 13.61
CA VAL A 111 -4.66 -21.64 14.81
C VAL A 111 -6.02 -22.20 15.21
N SER A 112 -6.24 -22.33 16.52
CA SER A 112 -7.55 -22.56 17.13
C SER A 112 -7.76 -21.56 18.25
N THR A 113 -9.03 -21.18 18.48
CA THR A 113 -9.44 -20.20 19.50
C THR A 113 -10.40 -20.86 20.47
N PRO A 114 -9.89 -21.67 21.44
CA PRO A 114 -10.75 -22.41 22.39
C PRO A 114 -11.55 -21.48 23.31
N SER A 115 -11.12 -20.24 23.47
CA SER A 115 -11.89 -19.18 24.12
C SER A 115 -11.63 -17.84 23.43
N PRO A 116 -12.47 -16.81 23.63
CA PRO A 116 -12.26 -15.48 23.04
C PRO A 116 -10.92 -14.81 23.40
N THR A 117 -10.26 -15.27 24.47
CA THR A 117 -8.99 -14.73 24.97
C THR A 117 -7.84 -15.72 24.91
N THR A 118 -8.00 -16.83 24.18
CA THR A 118 -6.96 -17.85 24.04
C THR A 118 -6.81 -18.27 22.61
N MET A 119 -5.62 -18.13 22.05
CA MET A 119 -5.25 -18.62 20.72
C MET A 119 -4.18 -19.68 20.86
N VAL A 120 -4.39 -20.84 20.27
CA VAL A 120 -3.42 -21.95 20.28
C VAL A 120 -2.94 -22.17 18.85
N PHE A 121 -1.65 -21.95 18.65
CA PHE A 121 -0.96 -22.22 17.40
C PHE A 121 -0.29 -23.59 17.46
N THR A 122 -0.65 -24.47 16.53
CA THR A 122 -0.01 -25.79 16.39
C THR A 122 0.91 -25.75 15.18
N LEU A 123 2.21 -25.93 15.41
CA LEU A 123 3.24 -25.85 14.37
C LEU A 123 3.08 -26.97 13.35
N ARG A 124 3.32 -26.62 12.10
CA ARG A 124 3.33 -27.59 11.02
C ARG A 124 4.51 -28.53 11.16
N PRO A 125 4.31 -29.86 11.09
CA PRO A 125 5.40 -30.83 11.22
C PRO A 125 6.36 -30.73 10.02
N GLY A 126 7.64 -30.94 10.28
CA GLY A 126 8.68 -31.02 9.25
C GLY A 126 9.15 -29.67 8.68
N VAL A 127 8.68 -28.54 9.18
CA VAL A 127 9.23 -27.22 8.81
C VAL A 127 10.61 -27.06 9.40
N LYS A 128 11.55 -26.60 8.57
CA LYS A 128 12.95 -26.37 8.95
C LYS A 128 13.40 -24.99 8.52
N PHE A 129 14.31 -24.42 9.29
CA PHE A 129 15.14 -23.30 8.86
C PHE A 129 16.10 -23.72 7.76
N TRP A 130 16.75 -22.76 7.11
CA TRP A 130 17.65 -23.04 5.97
C TRP A 130 18.88 -23.85 6.32
N ASP A 131 19.30 -23.84 7.57
CA ASP A 131 20.41 -24.64 8.11
C ASP A 131 20.03 -26.08 8.44
N GLY A 132 18.74 -26.42 8.34
CA GLY A 132 18.19 -27.75 8.61
C GLY A 132 17.64 -27.95 10.01
N ASN A 133 17.78 -26.98 10.92
CA ASN A 133 17.19 -27.02 12.26
C ASN A 133 15.65 -26.95 12.18
N PRO A 134 14.91 -27.72 13.00
CA PRO A 134 13.44 -27.67 13.02
C PRO A 134 12.97 -26.35 13.63
N VAL A 135 11.83 -25.83 13.14
CA VAL A 135 11.11 -24.75 13.81
C VAL A 135 10.48 -25.27 15.10
N THR A 136 10.73 -24.58 16.21
CA THR A 136 10.26 -24.96 17.54
C THR A 136 9.33 -23.91 18.16
N PRO A 137 8.51 -24.27 19.17
CA PRO A 137 7.75 -23.30 19.95
C PRO A 137 8.61 -22.19 20.58
N ALA A 138 9.87 -22.51 20.93
CA ALA A 138 10.80 -21.52 21.46
C ALA A 138 11.21 -20.44 20.45
N ASP A 139 11.30 -20.79 19.17
CA ASP A 139 11.56 -19.83 18.09
C ASP A 139 10.36 -18.91 17.87
N VAL A 140 9.15 -19.46 17.96
CA VAL A 140 7.90 -18.69 17.85
C VAL A 140 7.79 -17.68 19.01
N VAL A 141 7.92 -18.13 20.24
CA VAL A 141 7.88 -17.24 21.43
C VAL A 141 8.92 -16.14 21.28
N TYR A 142 10.16 -16.51 20.95
CA TYR A 142 11.24 -15.54 20.76
C TYR A 142 10.92 -14.51 19.69
N SER A 143 10.45 -14.96 18.52
CA SER A 143 10.16 -14.08 17.39
C SER A 143 9.06 -13.07 17.69
N LEU A 144 7.99 -13.52 18.36
CA LEU A 144 6.86 -12.66 18.70
C LEU A 144 7.22 -11.69 19.84
N ASP A 145 7.93 -12.14 20.88
CA ASP A 145 8.34 -11.32 22.02
C ASP A 145 9.28 -10.18 21.61
N ARG A 146 10.09 -10.36 20.55
CA ARG A 146 10.96 -9.30 20.02
C ARG A 146 10.20 -8.04 19.60
N ASN A 147 8.95 -8.19 19.14
CA ASN A 147 8.13 -7.04 18.77
C ASN A 147 7.80 -6.12 19.94
N THR A 148 7.77 -6.66 21.15
CA THR A 148 7.42 -5.93 22.38
C THR A 148 8.64 -5.57 23.24
N ASP A 149 9.84 -6.00 22.86
CA ASP A 149 11.07 -5.67 23.60
C ASP A 149 11.41 -4.17 23.44
N PRO A 150 11.32 -3.37 24.51
CA PRO A 150 11.59 -1.94 24.44
C PRO A 150 13.05 -1.61 24.08
N LYS A 151 13.98 -2.57 24.24
CA LYS A 151 15.38 -2.37 23.86
C LYS A 151 15.59 -2.47 22.36
N LEU A 152 14.74 -3.22 21.65
CA LEU A 152 14.80 -3.33 20.20
C LEU A 152 14.02 -2.20 19.53
N ALA A 153 12.98 -1.66 20.16
CA ALA A 153 12.13 -0.59 19.64
C ALA A 153 11.58 -0.90 18.22
N GLY A 154 11.10 -2.15 18.03
CA GLY A 154 10.50 -2.57 16.77
C GLY A 154 9.20 -1.81 16.45
N PHE A 155 8.83 -1.81 15.19
CA PHE A 155 7.66 -1.06 14.70
C PHE A 155 6.33 -1.63 15.20
N TYR A 156 6.25 -2.95 15.42
CA TYR A 156 5.00 -3.68 15.63
C TYR A 156 4.58 -3.88 17.09
N GLY A 157 5.26 -3.25 18.05
CA GLY A 157 4.89 -3.34 19.47
C GLY A 157 3.39 -3.11 19.76
N PRO A 158 2.72 -2.09 19.19
CA PRO A 158 1.30 -1.81 19.41
C PRO A 158 0.34 -2.94 18.99
N VAL A 159 0.72 -3.78 18.02
CA VAL A 159 -0.05 -4.97 17.60
C VAL A 159 -0.35 -5.89 18.79
N PHE A 160 0.62 -6.04 19.68
CA PHE A 160 0.55 -6.93 20.85
C PHE A 160 -0.06 -6.27 22.10
N SER A 161 -0.68 -5.10 21.98
CA SER A 161 -1.24 -4.35 23.13
C SER A 161 -2.26 -5.15 23.96
N ARG A 162 -3.03 -6.02 23.32
CA ARG A 162 -4.00 -6.92 23.99
C ARG A 162 -3.41 -8.28 24.43
N VAL A 163 -2.18 -8.57 24.06
CA VAL A 163 -1.52 -9.82 24.49
C VAL A 163 -1.13 -9.72 25.96
N SER A 164 -1.46 -10.77 26.74
CA SER A 164 -1.07 -10.93 28.13
C SER A 164 0.18 -11.79 28.26
N SER A 165 0.26 -12.89 27.48
CA SER A 165 1.41 -13.79 27.47
C SER A 165 1.50 -14.58 26.17
N ILE A 166 2.72 -14.98 25.83
CA ILE A 166 3.03 -15.90 24.73
C ILE A 166 3.89 -17.02 25.33
N ALA A 167 3.44 -18.27 25.26
CA ALA A 167 4.10 -19.38 25.91
C ALA A 167 4.11 -20.65 25.05
N ALA A 168 5.23 -21.38 25.07
CA ALA A 168 5.29 -22.75 24.57
C ALA A 168 4.50 -23.66 25.54
N THR A 169 3.44 -24.31 25.05
CA THR A 169 2.51 -25.11 25.86
C THR A 169 2.51 -26.59 25.49
N GLY A 170 3.28 -26.99 24.50
CA GLY A 170 3.47 -28.35 24.04
C GLY A 170 4.75 -28.50 23.23
N SER A 171 5.02 -29.70 22.73
CA SER A 171 6.19 -29.97 21.89
C SER A 171 6.11 -29.24 20.52
N ASP A 172 4.90 -28.90 20.07
CA ASP A 172 4.60 -28.25 18.81
C ASP A 172 3.55 -27.13 18.95
N GLN A 173 3.28 -26.67 20.18
CA GLN A 173 2.24 -25.69 20.46
C GLN A 173 2.73 -24.44 21.16
N VAL A 174 2.18 -23.31 20.73
CA VAL A 174 2.33 -22.01 21.37
C VAL A 174 0.94 -21.45 21.67
N THR A 175 0.73 -21.02 22.90
CA THR A 175 -0.50 -20.37 23.33
C THR A 175 -0.27 -18.88 23.54
N ILE A 176 -1.10 -18.07 22.89
CA ILE A 176 -1.20 -16.64 23.13
C ILE A 176 -2.44 -16.40 24.00
N THR A 177 -2.23 -15.83 25.19
CA THR A 177 -3.31 -15.40 26.08
C THR A 177 -3.53 -13.90 25.92
N LEU A 178 -4.79 -13.50 25.78
CA LEU A 178 -5.19 -12.11 25.59
C LEU A 178 -5.82 -11.53 26.86
N LYS A 179 -5.63 -10.23 27.10
CA LYS A 179 -6.30 -9.45 28.15
C LYS A 179 -7.81 -9.29 27.88
N GLN A 180 -8.17 -9.26 26.61
CA GLN A 180 -9.52 -9.16 26.07
C GLN A 180 -9.52 -9.68 24.62
N PRO A 181 -10.69 -10.05 24.04
CA PRO A 181 -10.75 -10.60 22.69
C PRO A 181 -10.10 -9.69 21.65
N ASP A 182 -9.39 -10.30 20.69
CA ASP A 182 -8.69 -9.61 19.62
C ASP A 182 -8.79 -10.37 18.29
N TYR A 183 -9.82 -10.06 17.51
CA TYR A 183 -10.06 -10.69 16.21
C TYR A 183 -9.26 -10.07 15.06
N TRP A 184 -8.36 -9.11 15.35
CA TRP A 184 -7.41 -8.57 14.38
C TRP A 184 -6.05 -9.28 14.44
N LEU A 185 -5.70 -9.87 15.58
CA LEU A 185 -4.37 -10.44 15.79
C LEU A 185 -4.01 -11.55 14.79
N GLU A 186 -4.99 -12.35 14.32
CA GLU A 186 -4.73 -13.35 13.26
C GLU A 186 -4.25 -12.70 11.95
N GLY A 187 -4.84 -11.57 11.57
CA GLY A 187 -4.42 -10.81 10.40
C GLY A 187 -3.01 -10.25 10.54
N GLU A 188 -2.70 -9.70 11.71
CA GLU A 188 -1.36 -9.21 12.05
C GLU A 188 -0.32 -10.33 12.01
N LEU A 189 -0.64 -11.51 12.56
CA LEU A 189 0.26 -12.67 12.57
C LEU A 189 0.37 -13.37 11.20
N ALA A 190 -0.35 -12.90 10.20
CA ALA A 190 -0.20 -13.26 8.79
C ALA A 190 0.61 -12.21 8.01
N SER A 191 1.28 -11.30 8.70
CA SER A 191 2.12 -10.23 8.15
C SER A 191 3.50 -10.20 8.84
N MET A 192 4.24 -9.11 8.72
CA MET A 192 5.61 -8.99 9.24
C MET A 192 5.77 -9.37 10.72
N PRO A 193 4.91 -8.91 11.68
CA PRO A 193 5.06 -9.26 13.10
C PRO A 193 4.87 -10.76 13.41
N GLY A 194 4.26 -11.51 12.49
CA GLY A 194 4.07 -12.95 12.59
C GLY A 194 5.21 -13.80 11.99
N ILE A 195 6.23 -13.19 11.38
CA ILE A 195 7.38 -13.91 10.83
C ILE A 195 8.18 -14.58 11.93
N ILE A 196 8.55 -15.84 11.67
CA ILE A 196 9.33 -16.66 12.61
C ILE A 196 10.78 -16.75 12.13
N ILE A 197 11.69 -16.41 13.03
CA ILE A 197 13.14 -16.47 12.83
C ILE A 197 13.76 -17.47 13.80
N GLU A 198 14.92 -18.01 13.47
CA GLU A 198 15.63 -18.93 14.37
C GLU A 198 16.23 -18.18 15.55
N LYS A 199 15.80 -18.55 16.76
CA LYS A 199 16.24 -17.92 18.02
C LYS A 199 17.75 -17.98 18.20
N SER A 200 18.35 -19.15 18.07
CA SER A 200 19.79 -19.36 18.28
C SER A 200 20.63 -18.54 17.31
N PHE A 201 20.25 -18.53 16.04
CA PHE A 201 20.91 -17.75 15.02
C PHE A 201 20.79 -16.24 15.25
N ALA A 202 19.58 -15.75 15.54
CA ALA A 202 19.36 -14.35 15.82
C ALA A 202 20.13 -13.86 17.06
N GLN A 203 20.18 -14.66 18.12
CA GLN A 203 21.00 -14.36 19.30
C GLN A 203 22.49 -14.31 18.99
N GLN A 204 22.99 -15.22 18.15
CA GLN A 204 24.40 -15.23 17.71
C GLN A 204 24.75 -13.98 16.90
N GLN A 205 23.86 -13.53 15.99
CA GLN A 205 24.05 -12.31 15.21
C GLN A 205 23.94 -11.03 16.07
N GLY A 206 23.14 -11.07 17.13
CA GLY A 206 22.89 -9.94 18.01
C GLY A 206 22.40 -8.71 17.24
N LYS A 207 23.04 -7.55 17.46
CA LYS A 207 22.70 -6.29 16.80
C LYS A 207 22.93 -6.28 15.27
N ASN A 208 23.63 -7.27 14.75
CA ASN A 208 23.89 -7.37 13.31
C ASN A 208 22.81 -8.16 12.57
N TYR A 209 21.85 -8.82 13.28
CA TYR A 209 20.77 -9.54 12.64
C TYR A 209 19.98 -8.61 11.66
N GLY A 210 19.77 -9.06 10.44
CA GLY A 210 19.04 -8.29 9.43
C GLY A 210 19.75 -7.02 8.92
N THR A 211 21.06 -6.87 9.15
CA THR A 211 21.86 -5.76 8.62
C THR A 211 22.85 -6.25 7.54
N PRO A 212 23.42 -5.33 6.72
CA PRO A 212 24.46 -5.72 5.73
C PRO A 212 25.70 -6.38 6.34
N ALA A 213 25.99 -6.12 7.62
CA ALA A 213 27.11 -6.73 8.34
C ALA A 213 26.79 -8.11 8.91
N GLY A 214 25.50 -8.48 8.93
CA GLY A 214 25.02 -9.75 9.47
C GLY A 214 24.27 -10.55 8.42
N LYS A 215 23.45 -11.46 8.92
CA LYS A 215 22.62 -12.35 8.10
C LYS A 215 21.25 -12.51 8.74
N ILE A 216 20.35 -13.18 8.02
CA ILE A 216 19.06 -13.64 8.54
C ILE A 216 18.97 -15.16 8.44
N MET A 217 18.09 -15.77 9.22
CA MET A 217 17.74 -17.19 9.14
C MET A 217 16.22 -17.33 9.21
N CYS A 218 15.65 -17.87 8.15
CA CYS A 218 14.20 -18.03 7.97
C CYS A 218 13.89 -19.41 7.38
N THR A 219 12.64 -19.63 6.97
CA THR A 219 12.12 -20.92 6.49
C THR A 219 11.74 -20.94 5.02
N GLY A 220 11.71 -19.78 4.35
CA GLY A 220 11.09 -19.59 3.06
C GLY A 220 11.74 -20.32 1.89
N ALA A 221 11.06 -20.26 0.75
CA ALA A 221 11.46 -20.91 -0.50
C ALA A 221 12.76 -20.33 -1.10
N TYR A 222 13.15 -19.14 -0.69
CA TYR A 222 14.41 -18.50 -1.07
C TYR A 222 15.25 -18.23 0.17
N MET A 223 16.55 -18.55 0.10
CA MET A 223 17.52 -18.38 1.17
C MET A 223 18.34 -17.13 0.93
N PHE A 224 18.66 -16.39 1.99
CA PHE A 224 19.61 -15.29 1.95
C PHE A 224 20.99 -15.76 1.47
N LYS A 225 21.53 -15.09 0.48
CA LYS A 225 22.89 -15.34 -0.03
C LYS A 225 23.87 -14.23 0.33
N SER A 226 23.51 -12.98 0.01
CA SER A 226 24.35 -11.82 0.28
C SER A 226 23.54 -10.52 0.23
N TRP A 227 24.06 -9.51 0.90
CA TRP A 227 23.54 -8.15 0.84
C TRP A 227 24.68 -7.15 0.74
N ASN A 228 24.74 -6.44 -0.38
CA ASN A 228 25.69 -5.37 -0.63
C ASN A 228 24.92 -4.07 -0.87
N PRO A 229 25.01 -3.07 0.02
CA PRO A 229 24.36 -1.78 -0.18
C PRO A 229 24.73 -1.15 -1.53
N GLY A 230 23.72 -0.60 -2.23
CA GLY A 230 23.87 -0.08 -3.60
C GLY A 230 23.90 -1.13 -4.71
N VAL A 231 24.05 -2.41 -4.39
CA VAL A 231 23.99 -3.53 -5.35
C VAL A 231 22.70 -4.31 -5.21
N GLY A 232 22.30 -4.62 -3.99
CA GLY A 232 21.04 -5.30 -3.65
C GLY A 232 21.19 -6.48 -2.70
N VAL A 233 20.04 -7.09 -2.37
CA VAL A 233 19.92 -8.34 -1.61
C VAL A 233 19.76 -9.49 -2.58
N VAL A 234 20.63 -10.50 -2.48
CA VAL A 234 20.59 -11.70 -3.31
C VAL A 234 20.02 -12.87 -2.51
N ALA A 235 18.96 -13.47 -3.03
CA ALA A 235 18.36 -14.68 -2.51
C ALA A 235 18.47 -15.81 -3.54
N VAL A 236 18.64 -17.06 -3.08
CA VAL A 236 18.74 -18.26 -3.91
C VAL A 236 17.67 -19.27 -3.53
N ALA A 237 17.26 -20.07 -4.51
CA ALA A 237 16.27 -21.14 -4.28
C ALA A 237 16.70 -22.06 -3.14
N ASN A 238 15.77 -22.37 -2.24
CA ASN A 238 15.97 -23.33 -1.14
C ASN A 238 15.71 -24.76 -1.68
N PRO A 239 16.74 -25.61 -1.83
CA PRO A 239 16.55 -26.96 -2.35
C PRO A 239 15.82 -27.87 -1.36
N HIS A 240 15.78 -27.49 -0.07
CA HIS A 240 15.16 -28.23 1.02
C HIS A 240 13.87 -27.59 1.54
N TYR A 241 13.26 -26.72 0.71
CA TYR A 241 12.01 -26.06 1.10
C TYR A 241 10.93 -27.07 1.49
N TRP A 242 10.36 -26.90 2.66
CA TRP A 242 9.43 -27.83 3.28
C TRP A 242 8.15 -28.06 2.44
N ASN A 243 7.69 -27.03 1.69
CA ASN A 243 6.51 -27.12 0.85
C ASN A 243 6.90 -27.61 -0.56
N SER A 244 6.84 -28.92 -0.75
CA SER A 244 7.20 -29.55 -2.02
C SER A 244 6.33 -29.14 -3.22
N SER A 245 5.11 -28.62 -2.98
CA SER A 245 4.21 -28.14 -4.04
C SER A 245 4.56 -26.74 -4.56
N ALA A 246 5.47 -26.03 -3.88
CA ALA A 246 5.87 -24.66 -4.21
C ALA A 246 7.40 -24.55 -4.43
N LYS A 247 8.00 -25.51 -5.14
CA LYS A 247 9.43 -25.47 -5.46
C LYS A 247 9.74 -24.29 -6.37
N PRO A 248 10.72 -23.42 -5.99
CA PRO A 248 11.11 -22.28 -6.80
C PRO A 248 11.62 -22.69 -8.18
N LEU A 249 11.10 -22.06 -9.23
CA LEU A 249 11.59 -22.24 -10.60
C LEU A 249 12.70 -21.23 -10.94
N VAL A 250 12.78 -20.12 -10.22
CA VAL A 250 13.86 -19.13 -10.37
C VAL A 250 14.99 -19.50 -9.40
N GLN A 251 16.23 -19.68 -9.92
CA GLN A 251 17.34 -20.12 -9.08
C GLN A 251 17.92 -19.00 -8.23
N GLN A 252 17.88 -17.75 -8.70
CA GLN A 252 18.37 -16.58 -7.97
C GLN A 252 17.47 -15.38 -8.22
N ILE A 253 17.12 -14.66 -7.14
CA ILE A 253 16.43 -13.36 -7.21
C ILE A 253 17.33 -12.31 -6.55
N THR A 254 17.52 -11.18 -7.23
CA THR A 254 18.22 -10.01 -6.69
C THR A 254 17.21 -8.90 -6.47
N ILE A 255 16.96 -8.51 -5.23
CA ILE A 255 16.14 -7.32 -4.88
C ILE A 255 17.07 -6.11 -4.96
N LYS A 256 16.78 -5.19 -5.89
CA LYS A 256 17.63 -4.05 -6.20
C LYS A 256 16.88 -2.73 -6.08
N GLY A 257 17.48 -1.77 -5.38
CA GLY A 257 17.00 -0.39 -5.34
C GLY A 257 17.14 0.27 -6.72
N ALA A 258 16.09 0.95 -7.17
CA ALA A 258 16.06 1.68 -8.44
C ALA A 258 15.25 2.98 -8.24
N SER A 259 15.89 4.02 -7.72
CA SER A 259 15.24 5.30 -7.39
C SER A 259 14.98 6.19 -8.61
N ASP A 260 15.75 6.04 -9.70
CA ASP A 260 15.53 6.78 -10.95
C ASP A 260 14.52 6.04 -11.84
N VAL A 261 13.37 6.65 -12.07
CA VAL A 261 12.27 6.07 -12.85
C VAL A 261 12.65 5.87 -14.32
N SER A 262 13.47 6.75 -14.90
CA SER A 262 13.87 6.66 -16.31
C SER A 262 14.87 5.51 -16.51
N ALA A 263 15.86 5.39 -15.61
CA ALA A 263 16.81 4.28 -15.60
C ALA A 263 16.09 2.94 -15.36
N PHE A 264 15.14 2.89 -14.41
CA PHE A 264 14.29 1.73 -14.17
C PHE A 264 13.53 1.32 -15.44
N THR A 265 12.85 2.28 -16.08
CA THR A 265 12.05 2.00 -17.27
C THR A 265 12.91 1.47 -18.41
N SER A 266 14.08 2.10 -18.65
CA SER A 266 15.03 1.62 -19.64
C SER A 266 15.50 0.20 -19.32
N ALA A 267 15.86 -0.10 -18.08
CA ALA A 267 16.29 -1.42 -17.65
C ALA A 267 15.18 -2.49 -17.80
N MET A 268 13.90 -2.15 -17.53
CA MET A 268 12.75 -3.04 -17.79
C MET A 268 12.60 -3.34 -19.28
N LEU A 269 12.72 -2.33 -20.13
CA LEU A 269 12.55 -2.46 -21.59
C LEU A 269 13.69 -3.25 -22.24
N THR A 270 14.91 -3.15 -21.71
CA THR A 270 16.12 -3.84 -22.19
C THR A 270 16.45 -5.14 -21.46
N ASN A 271 15.52 -5.64 -20.61
CA ASN A 271 15.67 -6.86 -19.82
C ASN A 271 16.81 -6.82 -18.76
N GLY A 272 17.22 -5.65 -18.33
CA GLY A 272 18.14 -5.47 -17.19
C GLY A 272 17.47 -5.64 -15.84
N ILE A 273 16.13 -5.43 -15.78
CA ILE A 273 15.23 -5.73 -14.67
C ILE A 273 14.07 -6.54 -15.24
N GLN A 274 13.62 -7.60 -14.52
CA GLN A 274 12.57 -8.47 -15.01
C GLN A 274 11.24 -8.31 -14.27
N GLY A 275 11.22 -7.68 -13.09
CA GLY A 275 9.99 -7.47 -12.34
C GLY A 275 10.06 -6.32 -11.34
N SER A 276 8.89 -5.77 -11.01
CA SER A 276 8.73 -4.74 -9.96
C SER A 276 7.28 -4.60 -9.56
N TYR A 277 7.07 -4.17 -8.31
CA TYR A 277 5.76 -3.77 -7.79
C TYR A 277 5.65 -2.24 -7.64
N SER A 278 4.51 -1.68 -8.02
CA SER A 278 4.02 -0.31 -7.70
C SER A 278 5.03 0.85 -7.92
N PHE A 279 5.98 0.72 -8.88
CA PHE A 279 7.14 1.60 -8.92
C PHE A 279 7.09 2.69 -10.00
N ALA A 280 6.63 2.39 -11.21
CA ALA A 280 6.89 3.25 -12.37
C ALA A 280 5.64 4.00 -12.87
N LEU A 281 4.92 4.69 -11.99
CA LEU A 281 3.69 5.40 -12.38
C LEU A 281 3.89 6.46 -13.49
N PRO A 282 4.93 7.32 -13.48
CA PRO A 282 5.12 8.32 -14.53
C PRO A 282 5.33 7.72 -15.93
N THR A 283 5.95 6.54 -16.02
CA THR A 283 6.27 5.84 -17.28
C THR A 283 5.34 4.67 -17.58
N LEU A 284 4.23 4.56 -16.85
CA LEU A 284 3.30 3.43 -16.96
C LEU A 284 2.76 3.22 -18.38
N ASP A 285 2.45 4.31 -19.10
CA ASP A 285 1.95 4.23 -20.47
C ASP A 285 3.02 3.69 -21.42
N GLN A 286 4.29 4.07 -21.25
CA GLN A 286 5.42 3.53 -22.00
C GLN A 286 5.60 2.03 -21.75
N LEU A 287 5.50 1.59 -20.48
CA LEU A 287 5.58 0.18 -20.14
C LEU A 287 4.41 -0.62 -20.69
N LYS A 288 3.18 -0.09 -20.63
CA LYS A 288 1.97 -0.73 -21.19
C LYS A 288 2.04 -0.91 -22.70
N SER A 289 2.67 0.01 -23.42
CA SER A 289 2.83 -0.06 -24.89
C SER A 289 3.96 -0.96 -25.35
N SER A 290 4.81 -1.46 -24.45
CA SER A 290 5.97 -2.28 -24.77
C SER A 290 5.60 -3.69 -25.21
N SER A 291 6.38 -4.21 -26.18
CA SER A 291 6.32 -5.63 -26.56
C SER A 291 7.04 -6.56 -25.60
N SER A 292 7.93 -6.06 -24.72
CA SER A 292 8.78 -6.86 -23.82
C SER A 292 8.26 -7.00 -22.40
N VAL A 293 7.31 -6.15 -21.97
CA VAL A 293 6.75 -6.19 -20.60
C VAL A 293 5.23 -6.30 -20.61
N LYS A 294 4.68 -6.78 -19.51
CA LYS A 294 3.24 -6.75 -19.18
C LYS A 294 3.05 -5.98 -17.87
N VAL A 295 1.98 -5.20 -17.82
CA VAL A 295 1.52 -4.52 -16.61
C VAL A 295 0.22 -5.15 -16.16
N TYR A 296 0.21 -5.64 -14.93
CA TYR A 296 -0.98 -6.19 -14.30
C TYR A 296 -1.46 -5.24 -13.21
N GLN A 297 -2.78 -5.13 -13.06
CA GLN A 297 -3.41 -4.42 -11.96
C GLN A 297 -4.10 -5.44 -11.05
N GLY A 298 -3.77 -5.40 -9.77
CA GLY A 298 -4.35 -6.26 -8.74
C GLY A 298 -5.12 -5.46 -7.68
N PRO A 299 -5.89 -6.13 -6.82
CA PRO A 299 -6.49 -5.51 -5.65
C PRO A 299 -5.44 -4.77 -4.82
N GLY A 300 -5.66 -3.48 -4.57
CA GLY A 300 -4.81 -2.63 -3.75
C GLY A 300 -5.31 -2.55 -2.32
N TRP A 301 -4.40 -2.40 -1.34
CA TRP A 301 -4.74 -2.14 0.08
C TRP A 301 -4.29 -0.76 0.51
N SER A 302 -3.57 -0.07 -0.35
CA SER A 302 -3.04 1.25 -0.08
C SER A 302 -4.05 2.36 -0.35
N THR A 303 -3.86 3.47 0.34
CA THR A 303 -4.57 4.73 0.14
C THR A 303 -3.54 5.85 0.00
N ASP A 304 -3.63 6.62 -1.06
CA ASP A 304 -2.96 7.91 -1.14
C ASP A 304 -3.80 8.90 -0.33
N ALA A 305 -3.18 9.53 0.66
CA ALA A 305 -3.84 10.44 1.58
C ALA A 305 -2.95 11.63 1.94
N PHE A 306 -3.58 12.72 2.35
CA PHE A 306 -2.91 13.77 3.06
C PHE A 306 -2.97 13.46 4.56
N ILE A 307 -1.83 13.11 5.12
CA ILE A 307 -1.66 12.86 6.54
C ILE A 307 -1.62 14.20 7.26
N ILE A 308 -2.56 14.43 8.17
CA ILE A 308 -2.53 15.60 9.03
C ILE A 308 -1.63 15.29 10.22
N SER A 309 -0.58 16.10 10.41
CA SER A 309 0.39 15.93 11.49
C SER A 309 0.16 16.88 12.66
N SER A 310 -0.69 17.90 12.48
CA SER A 310 -1.00 18.89 13.51
C SER A 310 -2.42 19.42 13.35
N PHE A 311 -3.17 19.46 14.44
CA PHE A 311 -4.45 20.17 14.54
C PHE A 311 -4.29 21.62 15.04
N LYS A 312 -3.07 22.10 15.14
CA LYS A 312 -2.80 23.52 15.37
C LYS A 312 -3.05 24.30 14.08
N GLY A 313 -3.43 25.54 14.18
CA GLY A 313 -3.65 26.38 13.00
C GLY A 313 -4.91 26.08 12.18
N ALA A 314 -4.84 26.25 10.86
CA ALA A 314 -6.01 26.18 9.97
C ALA A 314 -6.64 24.78 9.92
N LEU A 315 -5.83 23.71 9.94
CA LEU A 315 -6.30 22.33 9.84
C LEU A 315 -6.91 21.78 11.15
N GLY A 316 -6.88 22.54 12.25
CA GLY A 316 -7.57 22.20 13.50
C GLY A 316 -9.09 22.17 13.35
N ASP A 317 -9.65 23.03 12.49
CA ASP A 317 -11.09 23.07 12.25
C ASP A 317 -11.50 22.02 11.20
N VAL A 318 -12.44 21.14 11.58
CA VAL A 318 -12.93 20.08 10.69
C VAL A 318 -13.56 20.65 9.40
N ARG A 319 -14.16 21.85 9.46
CA ARG A 319 -14.71 22.52 8.27
C ARG A 319 -13.63 22.84 7.25
N VAL A 320 -12.43 23.24 7.71
CA VAL A 320 -11.29 23.51 6.83
C VAL A 320 -10.74 22.22 6.22
N ARG A 321 -10.63 21.13 7.01
CA ARG A 321 -10.22 19.82 6.49
C ARG A 321 -11.19 19.30 5.42
N ARG A 322 -12.51 19.41 5.70
CA ARG A 322 -13.57 19.06 4.73
C ARG A 322 -13.51 19.96 3.48
N ALA A 323 -13.28 21.25 3.64
CA ALA A 323 -13.13 22.17 2.52
C ALA A 323 -11.93 21.80 1.66
N LEU A 324 -10.78 21.49 2.27
CA LEU A 324 -9.59 21.06 1.54
C LEU A 324 -9.83 19.75 0.76
N SER A 325 -10.52 18.80 1.40
CA SER A 325 -10.98 17.57 0.72
C SER A 325 -11.90 17.86 -0.47
N MET A 326 -12.88 18.76 -0.31
CA MET A 326 -13.82 19.13 -1.38
C MET A 326 -13.16 19.98 -2.48
N ALA A 327 -12.03 20.62 -2.20
CA ALA A 327 -11.31 21.42 -3.20
C ALA A 327 -10.40 20.55 -4.09
N LEU A 328 -10.03 19.35 -3.66
CA LEU A 328 -9.05 18.50 -4.34
C LEU A 328 -9.63 17.90 -5.63
N ASN A 329 -8.89 18.07 -6.74
CA ASN A 329 -9.21 17.44 -8.02
C ASN A 329 -8.66 16.01 -8.06
N ARG A 330 -9.37 15.08 -7.44
CA ARG A 330 -8.99 13.66 -7.36
C ARG A 330 -8.94 12.97 -8.72
N GLN A 331 -9.89 13.27 -9.61
CA GLN A 331 -9.87 12.71 -10.96
C GLN A 331 -8.62 13.17 -11.73
N GLY A 332 -8.20 14.42 -11.54
CA GLY A 332 -6.95 14.92 -12.07
C GLY A 332 -5.74 14.15 -11.55
N ILE A 333 -5.69 13.85 -10.24
CA ILE A 333 -4.63 13.02 -9.64
C ILE A 333 -4.65 11.59 -10.21
N ILE A 334 -5.82 10.95 -10.29
CA ILE A 334 -5.97 9.61 -10.88
C ILE A 334 -5.41 9.57 -12.30
N ASN A 335 -5.74 10.56 -13.11
CA ASN A 335 -5.34 10.59 -14.52
C ASN A 335 -3.85 10.93 -14.69
N SER A 336 -3.34 11.94 -13.97
CA SER A 336 -1.98 12.46 -14.18
C SER A 336 -0.91 11.73 -13.38
N VAL A 337 -1.22 11.35 -12.13
CA VAL A 337 -0.25 10.69 -11.23
C VAL A 337 -0.34 9.17 -11.39
N TYR A 338 -1.56 8.62 -11.32
CA TYR A 338 -1.78 7.17 -11.30
C TYR A 338 -2.07 6.55 -12.68
N ARG A 339 -2.16 7.36 -13.76
CA ARG A 339 -2.44 6.89 -15.13
C ARG A 339 -3.65 5.95 -15.20
N GLY A 340 -4.70 6.26 -14.43
CA GLY A 340 -5.91 5.45 -14.31
C GLY A 340 -5.82 4.25 -13.36
N ALA A 341 -4.67 4.00 -12.74
CA ALA A 341 -4.47 2.87 -11.84
C ALA A 341 -4.82 3.19 -10.37
N ALA A 342 -5.90 3.93 -10.16
CA ALA A 342 -6.46 4.24 -8.84
C ALA A 342 -7.97 4.46 -8.91
N LEU A 343 -8.63 4.27 -7.78
CA LEU A 343 -10.07 4.48 -7.61
C LEU A 343 -10.34 5.83 -6.93
N MET A 344 -11.53 6.39 -7.21
CA MET A 344 -12.07 7.50 -6.43
C MET A 344 -12.45 7.03 -5.03
N PRO A 345 -11.95 7.68 -3.96
CA PRO A 345 -12.20 7.22 -2.60
C PRO A 345 -13.64 7.55 -2.14
N LYS A 346 -14.18 6.66 -1.34
CA LYS A 346 -15.38 6.89 -0.53
C LYS A 346 -15.06 6.82 0.97
N TRP A 347 -14.04 6.04 1.32
CA TRP A 347 -13.51 5.82 2.67
C TRP A 347 -12.01 6.11 2.72
N LEU A 348 -11.45 6.06 3.94
CA LEU A 348 -10.00 6.08 4.10
C LEU A 348 -9.39 4.76 3.59
N SER A 349 -9.95 3.62 3.98
CA SER A 349 -9.40 2.31 3.56
C SER A 349 -9.83 1.91 2.15
N ASN A 350 -8.93 1.22 1.44
CA ASN A 350 -9.12 0.74 0.07
C ASN A 350 -10.10 -0.46 0.05
N PRO A 351 -11.05 -0.54 -0.89
CA PRO A 351 -11.98 -1.68 -0.97
C PRO A 351 -11.33 -3.03 -1.27
N GLY A 352 -10.08 -3.05 -1.76
CA GLY A 352 -9.30 -4.29 -1.90
C GLY A 352 -8.98 -4.98 -0.56
N THR A 353 -9.19 -4.29 0.59
CA THR A 353 -9.01 -4.84 1.94
C THR A 353 -10.23 -5.60 2.48
N PHE A 354 -11.29 -5.83 1.70
CA PHE A 354 -12.49 -6.53 2.17
C PHE A 354 -12.24 -8.06 2.25
N GLY A 355 -11.37 -8.50 3.15
CA GLY A 355 -10.98 -9.90 3.31
C GLY A 355 -12.00 -10.79 4.04
N TYR A 356 -12.94 -10.19 4.78
CA TYR A 356 -14.06 -10.85 5.44
C TYR A 356 -15.31 -9.97 5.39
N GLY A 357 -16.49 -10.51 5.72
CA GLY A 357 -17.74 -9.73 5.71
C GLY A 357 -17.97 -8.96 4.41
N THR A 358 -17.46 -9.46 3.28
CA THR A 358 -17.31 -8.76 2.01
C THR A 358 -18.61 -8.13 1.51
N SER A 359 -19.75 -8.80 1.66
CA SER A 359 -21.06 -8.28 1.25
C SER A 359 -21.48 -7.07 2.10
N VAL A 360 -21.18 -7.07 3.40
CA VAL A 360 -21.47 -5.96 4.33
C VAL A 360 -20.61 -4.75 3.98
N PHE A 361 -19.30 -4.96 3.82
CA PHE A 361 -18.40 -3.89 3.40
C PHE A 361 -18.76 -3.32 2.03
N ALA A 362 -19.04 -4.17 1.04
CA ALA A 362 -19.41 -3.73 -0.30
C ALA A 362 -20.69 -2.88 -0.28
N ALA A 363 -21.75 -3.34 0.37
CA ALA A 363 -23.00 -2.60 0.49
C ALA A 363 -22.82 -1.25 1.21
N ALA A 364 -22.02 -1.23 2.29
CA ALA A 364 -21.73 -0.01 3.03
C ALA A 364 -20.85 0.97 2.22
N TYR A 365 -19.87 0.47 1.49
CA TYR A 365 -19.02 1.26 0.60
C TYR A 365 -19.82 1.83 -0.57
N ASP A 366 -20.65 1.02 -1.23
CA ASP A 366 -21.44 1.44 -2.38
C ASP A 366 -22.46 2.52 -2.00
N SER A 367 -23.06 2.44 -0.82
CA SER A 367 -23.97 3.46 -0.28
C SER A 367 -23.28 4.75 0.16
N SER A 368 -21.95 4.76 0.30
CA SER A 368 -21.20 5.94 0.68
C SER A 368 -20.96 6.87 -0.52
N PRO A 369 -21.04 8.21 -0.33
CA PRO A 369 -20.79 9.15 -1.42
C PRO A 369 -19.33 9.16 -1.84
N LEU A 370 -19.09 9.42 -3.13
CA LEU A 370 -17.75 9.74 -3.64
C LEU A 370 -17.29 11.09 -3.08
N LEU A 371 -15.98 11.20 -2.81
CA LEU A 371 -15.36 12.46 -2.40
C LEU A 371 -15.09 13.34 -3.63
N THR A 372 -16.14 13.92 -4.19
CA THR A 372 -16.07 14.73 -5.42
C THR A 372 -15.65 16.18 -5.14
N GLN A 373 -15.12 16.85 -6.17
CA GLN A 373 -14.71 18.25 -6.09
C GLN A 373 -15.93 19.18 -6.08
N ASN A 374 -15.91 20.16 -5.16
CA ASN A 374 -16.87 21.28 -5.13
C ASN A 374 -16.21 22.53 -4.50
N ILE A 375 -15.58 23.34 -5.34
CA ILE A 375 -14.83 24.55 -4.92
C ILE A 375 -15.73 25.59 -4.26
N ALA A 376 -16.95 25.78 -4.76
CA ALA A 376 -17.86 26.79 -4.23
C ALA A 376 -18.28 26.47 -2.79
N ALA A 377 -18.70 25.23 -2.54
CA ALA A 377 -19.06 24.76 -1.19
C ALA A 377 -17.82 24.74 -0.26
N ALA A 378 -16.65 24.35 -0.76
CA ALA A 378 -15.41 24.35 -0.01
C ALA A 378 -15.02 25.76 0.45
N ARG A 379 -15.10 26.77 -0.44
CA ARG A 379 -14.83 28.17 -0.12
C ARG A 379 -15.76 28.69 0.98
N LYS A 380 -17.05 28.34 0.91
CA LYS A 380 -18.03 28.71 1.93
C LYS A 380 -17.67 28.13 3.31
N LEU A 381 -17.20 26.88 3.38
CA LEU A 381 -16.74 26.27 4.63
C LEU A 381 -15.51 26.97 5.22
N VAL A 382 -14.55 27.39 4.40
CA VAL A 382 -13.38 28.16 4.84
C VAL A 382 -13.79 29.52 5.41
N GLN A 383 -14.72 30.22 4.76
CA GLN A 383 -15.26 31.49 5.25
C GLN A 383 -16.00 31.30 6.59
N GLN A 384 -16.86 30.29 6.70
CA GLN A 384 -17.60 29.96 7.94
C GLN A 384 -16.66 29.57 9.09
N ALA A 385 -15.49 28.99 8.79
CA ALA A 385 -14.46 28.67 9.77
C ALA A 385 -13.59 29.88 10.15
N GLY A 386 -13.77 31.06 9.52
CA GLY A 386 -12.91 32.21 9.71
C GLY A 386 -11.45 31.92 9.34
N ALA A 387 -11.24 31.06 8.32
CA ALA A 387 -9.92 30.59 7.95
C ALA A 387 -9.37 31.23 6.66
N THR A 388 -10.14 32.11 6.01
CA THR A 388 -9.67 32.82 4.82
C THR A 388 -8.35 33.55 5.09
N GLY A 389 -7.37 33.34 4.22
CA GLY A 389 -6.02 33.92 4.35
C GLY A 389 -5.10 33.20 5.35
N LYS A 390 -5.59 32.23 6.12
CA LYS A 390 -4.74 31.42 7.02
C LYS A 390 -3.82 30.53 6.21
N THR A 391 -2.62 30.30 6.74
CA THR A 391 -1.60 29.44 6.12
C THR A 391 -1.65 28.04 6.74
N PHE A 392 -1.42 27.01 5.91
CA PHE A 392 -0.99 25.70 6.36
C PHE A 392 0.27 25.28 5.60
N THR A 393 1.14 24.50 6.25
CA THR A 393 2.43 24.09 5.71
C THR A 393 2.43 22.61 5.35
N ILE A 394 2.80 22.27 4.12
CA ILE A 394 2.92 20.90 3.62
C ILE A 394 4.38 20.45 3.68
N GLY A 395 4.65 19.35 4.38
CA GLY A 395 5.90 18.59 4.24
C GLY A 395 5.92 17.85 2.90
N THR A 396 7.02 17.97 2.14
CA THR A 396 7.10 17.39 0.79
C THR A 396 8.52 16.97 0.43
N SER A 397 8.68 16.25 -0.69
CA SER A 397 9.96 15.99 -1.34
C SER A 397 9.82 16.13 -2.85
N SER A 398 10.61 17.01 -3.45
CA SER A 398 10.67 17.16 -4.91
C SER A 398 11.32 15.98 -5.63
N GLN A 399 12.07 15.15 -4.89
CA GLN A 399 12.73 13.95 -5.41
C GLN A 399 11.77 12.74 -5.53
N LEU A 400 10.59 12.81 -4.91
CA LEU A 400 9.53 11.81 -4.99
C LEU A 400 8.41 12.35 -5.91
N ALA A 401 8.43 11.96 -7.18
CA ALA A 401 7.59 12.55 -8.23
C ALA A 401 6.08 12.54 -7.92
N ASN A 402 5.56 11.44 -7.37
CA ASN A 402 4.17 11.33 -6.95
C ASN A 402 3.85 12.26 -5.78
N ILE A 403 4.72 12.36 -4.78
CA ILE A 403 4.57 13.25 -3.63
C ILE A 403 4.56 14.72 -4.10
N ALA A 404 5.51 15.09 -4.96
CA ALA A 404 5.59 16.44 -5.53
C ALA A 404 4.31 16.80 -6.31
N ALA A 405 3.81 15.88 -7.15
CA ALA A 405 2.60 16.10 -7.94
C ALA A 405 1.34 16.26 -7.06
N VAL A 406 1.17 15.41 -6.06
CA VAL A 406 0.04 15.51 -5.11
C VAL A 406 0.16 16.77 -4.25
N THR A 407 1.38 17.17 -3.84
CA THR A 407 1.63 18.45 -3.15
C THR A 407 1.14 19.63 -3.99
N GLY A 408 1.46 19.65 -5.29
CA GLY A 408 0.99 20.70 -6.22
C GLY A 408 -0.54 20.74 -6.31
N ALA A 409 -1.20 19.58 -6.32
CA ALA A 409 -2.67 19.52 -6.28
C ALA A 409 -3.25 20.13 -4.98
N TYR A 410 -2.61 19.90 -3.84
CA TYR A 410 -3.00 20.52 -2.56
C TYR A 410 -2.73 22.02 -2.51
N GLN A 411 -1.63 22.49 -3.09
CA GLN A 411 -1.39 23.94 -3.23
C GLN A 411 -2.52 24.60 -4.04
N ALA A 412 -2.84 24.07 -5.21
CA ALA A 412 -3.91 24.58 -6.04
C ALA A 412 -5.27 24.54 -5.33
N ALA A 413 -5.58 23.43 -4.65
CA ALA A 413 -6.81 23.27 -3.89
C ALA A 413 -6.93 24.29 -2.75
N GLY A 414 -5.87 24.47 -1.94
CA GLY A 414 -5.84 25.41 -0.84
C GLY A 414 -6.01 26.87 -1.31
N GLN A 415 -5.30 27.26 -2.36
CA GLN A 415 -5.39 28.60 -2.95
C GLN A 415 -6.80 28.86 -3.55
N ALA A 416 -7.40 27.87 -4.22
CA ALA A 416 -8.74 27.99 -4.80
C ALA A 416 -9.83 28.27 -3.76
N ILE A 417 -9.62 27.89 -2.50
CA ILE A 417 -10.59 28.11 -1.40
C ILE A 417 -10.19 29.25 -0.45
N GLY A 418 -9.14 30.00 -0.79
CA GLY A 418 -8.72 31.18 -0.04
C GLY A 418 -7.76 30.91 1.12
N LEU A 419 -7.12 29.74 1.16
CA LEU A 419 -6.02 29.46 2.10
C LEU A 419 -4.67 29.82 1.47
N LYS A 420 -3.67 30.09 2.30
CA LYS A 420 -2.26 30.16 1.91
C LYS A 420 -1.59 28.82 2.15
N VAL A 421 -0.73 28.40 1.24
CA VAL A 421 -0.03 27.11 1.33
C VAL A 421 1.47 27.35 1.31
N ALA A 422 2.14 26.97 2.39
CA ALA A 422 3.59 26.96 2.48
C ALA A 422 4.13 25.54 2.28
N LEU A 423 5.35 25.40 1.77
CA LEU A 423 6.01 24.10 1.59
C LEU A 423 7.28 24.03 2.43
N LYS A 424 7.49 22.88 3.07
CA LYS A 424 8.75 22.50 3.71
C LYS A 424 9.28 21.25 3.00
N SER A 425 10.22 21.45 2.08
CA SER A 425 10.82 20.36 1.30
C SER A 425 11.96 19.69 2.05
N VAL A 426 12.03 18.36 1.98
CA VAL A 426 13.12 17.53 2.48
C VAL A 426 13.63 16.61 1.35
N SER A 427 14.82 16.00 1.53
CA SER A 427 15.30 14.96 0.62
C SER A 427 14.41 13.71 0.65
N ALA A 428 14.45 12.89 -0.39
CA ALA A 428 13.74 11.61 -0.42
C ALA A 428 14.13 10.72 0.77
N GLN A 429 15.42 10.71 1.13
CA GLN A 429 15.94 9.95 2.27
C GLN A 429 15.35 10.42 3.61
N ASN A 430 15.15 11.74 3.79
CA ASN A 430 14.62 12.29 5.02
C ASN A 430 13.09 12.30 5.10
N PHE A 431 12.40 11.99 4.00
CA PHE A 431 10.94 11.98 3.96
C PHE A 431 10.34 10.92 4.89
N ILE A 432 11.01 9.76 5.02
CA ILE A 432 10.60 8.69 5.93
C ILE A 432 10.54 9.13 7.39
N ASN A 433 11.35 10.13 7.79
CA ASN A 433 11.36 10.65 9.15
C ASN A 433 10.04 11.33 9.53
N PHE A 434 9.20 11.72 8.57
CA PHE A 434 7.85 12.22 8.86
C PHE A 434 6.96 11.16 9.53
N PHE A 435 7.25 9.87 9.35
CA PHE A 435 6.50 8.79 9.99
C PHE A 435 7.00 8.50 11.41
N THR A 436 8.30 8.58 11.65
CA THR A 436 8.94 8.04 12.86
C THR A 436 9.43 9.12 13.84
N ASP A 437 9.74 10.34 13.36
CA ASP A 437 10.32 11.40 14.19
C ASP A 437 9.37 12.61 14.34
N PRO A 438 8.83 12.88 15.53
CA PRO A 438 8.05 14.08 15.80
C PRO A 438 8.79 15.38 15.49
N LYS A 439 10.13 15.42 15.62
CA LYS A 439 10.95 16.59 15.32
C LYS A 439 10.97 16.90 13.82
N ALA A 440 10.97 15.88 12.97
CA ALA A 440 10.87 16.04 11.52
C ALA A 440 9.54 16.71 11.11
N ARG A 441 8.45 16.39 11.82
CA ARG A 441 7.12 16.99 11.61
C ARG A 441 6.97 18.39 12.19
N ALA A 442 7.94 18.91 12.95
CA ALA A 442 7.83 20.25 13.52
C ALA A 442 7.68 21.31 12.42
N GLY A 443 6.66 22.18 12.55
CA GLY A 443 6.38 23.25 11.60
C GLY A 443 5.74 22.81 10.28
N ILE A 444 5.23 21.58 10.18
CA ILE A 444 4.33 21.15 9.10
C ILE A 444 2.96 20.79 9.68
N ASP A 445 1.90 21.08 8.91
CA ASP A 445 0.52 20.73 9.28
C ASP A 445 0.11 19.37 8.71
N GLY A 446 0.81 18.90 7.68
CA GLY A 446 0.61 17.58 7.10
C GLY A 446 1.52 17.34 5.89
N PHE A 447 1.42 16.13 5.34
CA PHE A 447 2.18 15.69 4.17
C PHE A 447 1.41 14.64 3.37
N PRO A 448 1.46 14.65 2.02
CA PRO A 448 0.84 13.62 1.21
C PRO A 448 1.72 12.38 1.14
N THR A 449 1.10 11.20 1.17
CA THR A 449 1.80 9.92 0.98
C THR A 449 0.82 8.80 0.65
N VAL A 450 1.37 7.67 0.21
CA VAL A 450 0.65 6.41 0.08
C VAL A 450 0.90 5.58 1.34
N ASN A 451 -0.18 5.11 1.98
CA ASN A 451 -0.12 4.27 3.16
C ASN A 451 -1.07 3.07 3.03
N TYR A 452 -0.90 2.04 3.86
CA TYR A 452 -1.61 0.77 3.73
C TYR A 452 -1.83 0.10 5.08
N GLY A 453 -2.73 -0.91 5.10
CA GLY A 453 -2.86 -1.86 6.21
C GLY A 453 -2.10 -3.14 5.91
N ASP A 454 -1.62 -3.82 6.93
CA ASP A 454 -0.74 -4.99 6.80
C ASP A 454 -1.51 -6.29 6.51
N TYR A 455 -2.83 -6.25 6.53
CA TYR A 455 -3.69 -7.38 6.19
C TYR A 455 -5.02 -6.89 5.58
N ALA A 456 -5.75 -7.82 4.95
CA ALA A 456 -6.98 -7.52 4.22
C ALA A 456 -8.17 -7.26 5.17
N ASP A 457 -8.08 -6.18 5.94
CA ASP A 457 -9.16 -5.62 6.76
C ASP A 457 -9.15 -4.09 6.64
N PRO A 458 -10.29 -3.44 6.35
CA PRO A 458 -10.38 -1.98 6.39
C PRO A 458 -9.98 -1.37 7.74
N ALA A 459 -10.06 -2.12 8.83
CA ALA A 459 -9.61 -1.69 10.16
C ALA A 459 -8.09 -1.60 10.26
N ALA A 460 -7.31 -2.35 9.48
CA ALA A 460 -5.86 -2.40 9.58
C ALA A 460 -5.20 -1.02 9.47
N LEU A 461 -5.50 -0.28 8.40
CA LEU A 461 -5.04 1.11 8.27
C LEU A 461 -5.81 2.05 9.20
N LEU A 462 -7.15 1.90 9.28
CA LEU A 462 -8.00 2.84 10.01
C LEU A 462 -7.60 2.96 11.48
N SER A 463 -7.34 1.83 12.16
CA SER A 463 -6.98 1.79 13.58
C SER A 463 -5.71 2.57 13.88
N THR A 464 -4.69 2.49 13.00
CA THR A 464 -3.43 3.22 13.19
C THR A 464 -3.60 4.74 13.14
N VAL A 465 -4.65 5.22 12.45
CA VAL A 465 -4.92 6.65 12.23
C VAL A 465 -5.83 7.25 13.30
N VAL A 466 -6.83 6.50 13.75
CA VAL A 466 -7.94 7.07 14.53
C VAL A 466 -8.01 6.62 15.98
N LEU A 467 -7.36 5.50 16.35
CA LEU A 467 -7.30 5.10 17.75
C LEU A 467 -6.30 5.98 18.53
N PRO A 468 -6.57 6.25 19.82
CA PRO A 468 -5.69 7.09 20.65
C PRO A 468 -4.24 6.60 20.71
N ASP A 469 -4.03 5.27 20.69
CA ASP A 469 -2.74 4.58 20.70
C ASP A 469 -2.25 4.20 19.29
N GLY A 470 -2.96 4.65 18.24
CA GLY A 470 -2.62 4.37 16.85
C GLY A 470 -1.25 4.96 16.48
N SER A 471 -0.38 4.14 15.88
CA SER A 471 1.01 4.50 15.55
C SER A 471 1.14 5.71 14.62
N GLN A 472 0.08 6.05 13.88
CA GLN A 472 0.03 7.16 12.92
C GLN A 472 -0.97 8.25 13.32
N ASN A 473 -1.47 8.21 14.54
CA ASN A 473 -2.31 9.26 15.10
C ASN A 473 -1.46 10.43 15.62
N TYR A 474 -0.81 11.16 14.72
CA TYR A 474 0.13 12.24 15.07
C TYR A 474 -0.52 13.46 15.71
N THR A 475 -1.83 13.60 15.58
CA THR A 475 -2.60 14.76 16.05
C THR A 475 -3.20 14.57 17.44
N GLY A 476 -3.17 13.36 17.98
CA GLY A 476 -3.95 12.99 19.16
C GLY A 476 -5.46 12.98 18.88
N PHE A 477 -5.86 12.70 17.64
CA PHE A 477 -7.28 12.56 17.27
C PHE A 477 -7.95 11.52 18.17
N ASN A 478 -9.11 11.87 18.69
CA ASN A 478 -9.93 10.98 19.47
C ASN A 478 -11.42 11.34 19.27
N ASP A 479 -12.15 10.43 18.64
CA ASP A 479 -13.61 10.51 18.54
C ASP A 479 -14.19 9.28 19.26
N PRO A 480 -14.90 9.45 20.39
CA PRO A 480 -15.39 8.31 21.19
C PRO A 480 -16.31 7.35 20.40
N LYS A 481 -17.02 7.83 19.38
CA LYS A 481 -17.91 6.98 18.57
C LYS A 481 -17.09 6.09 17.64
N ILE A 482 -16.01 6.63 17.05
CA ILE A 482 -15.09 5.88 16.19
C ILE A 482 -14.32 4.87 17.03
N THR A 483 -13.73 5.31 18.15
CA THR A 483 -12.98 4.46 19.07
C THR A 483 -13.84 3.31 19.57
N SER A 484 -15.05 3.60 20.06
CA SER A 484 -15.98 2.57 20.56
C SER A 484 -16.37 1.57 19.46
N ALA A 485 -16.64 2.03 18.24
CA ALA A 485 -16.99 1.15 17.13
C ALA A 485 -15.83 0.19 16.77
N LEU A 486 -14.59 0.69 16.76
CA LEU A 486 -13.41 -0.12 16.47
C LEU A 486 -13.06 -1.08 17.61
N ASP A 487 -13.16 -0.68 18.87
CA ASP A 487 -12.94 -1.55 20.02
C ASP A 487 -13.97 -2.70 20.08
N GLN A 488 -15.24 -2.38 19.80
CA GLN A 488 -16.28 -3.39 19.66
C GLN A 488 -16.00 -4.32 18.47
N ALA A 489 -15.59 -3.77 17.32
CA ALA A 489 -15.21 -4.58 16.15
C ALA A 489 -14.07 -5.54 16.48
N ARG A 490 -13.01 -5.04 17.12
CA ARG A 490 -11.84 -5.82 17.53
C ARG A 490 -12.21 -6.97 18.48
N SER A 491 -13.28 -6.82 19.26
CA SER A 491 -13.77 -7.80 20.23
C SER A 491 -14.95 -8.66 19.70
N THR A 492 -15.38 -8.48 18.45
CA THR A 492 -16.56 -9.16 17.89
C THR A 492 -16.16 -10.37 17.04
N ALA A 493 -16.61 -11.58 17.43
CA ALA A 493 -16.35 -12.82 16.71
C ALA A 493 -17.08 -12.90 15.36
N ASP A 494 -18.34 -12.46 15.31
CA ASP A 494 -19.18 -12.52 14.11
C ASP A 494 -18.60 -11.61 13.01
N PRO A 495 -18.19 -12.15 11.85
CA PRO A 495 -17.55 -11.35 10.79
C PRO A 495 -18.49 -10.28 10.19
N ALA A 496 -19.79 -10.53 10.11
CA ALA A 496 -20.73 -9.57 9.53
C ALA A 496 -20.98 -8.40 10.50
N LYS A 497 -21.13 -8.67 11.79
CA LYS A 497 -21.23 -7.63 12.82
C LYS A 497 -19.94 -6.82 12.93
N ARG A 498 -18.79 -7.49 12.89
CA ARG A 498 -17.47 -6.84 12.88
C ARG A 498 -17.33 -5.91 11.68
N ALA A 499 -17.68 -6.38 10.48
CA ALA A 499 -17.66 -5.56 9.26
C ALA A 499 -18.58 -4.35 9.34
N ALA A 500 -19.79 -4.49 9.92
CA ALA A 500 -20.71 -3.37 10.09
C ALA A 500 -20.15 -2.28 11.01
N LEU A 501 -19.52 -2.67 12.12
CA LEU A 501 -18.86 -1.74 13.05
C LEU A 501 -17.68 -0.99 12.40
N VAL A 502 -16.82 -1.70 11.67
CA VAL A 502 -15.71 -1.08 10.92
C VAL A 502 -16.25 -0.13 9.84
N ALA A 503 -17.29 -0.52 9.10
CA ALA A 503 -17.93 0.34 8.11
C ALA A 503 -18.55 1.60 8.74
N GLN A 504 -19.13 1.50 9.94
CA GLN A 504 -19.59 2.66 10.71
C GLN A 504 -18.43 3.59 11.06
N ALA A 505 -17.31 3.05 11.56
CA ALA A 505 -16.11 3.82 11.88
C ALA A 505 -15.55 4.53 10.63
N GLN A 506 -15.50 3.87 9.47
CA GLN A 506 -15.07 4.47 8.20
C GLN A 506 -15.94 5.68 7.81
N LYS A 507 -17.27 5.55 7.89
CA LYS A 507 -18.21 6.64 7.58
C LYS A 507 -18.03 7.84 8.51
N LEU A 508 -17.83 7.60 9.81
CA LEU A 508 -17.55 8.67 10.78
C LEU A 508 -16.19 9.33 10.52
N THR A 509 -15.17 8.55 10.21
CA THR A 509 -13.82 9.04 9.90
C THR A 509 -13.81 10.01 8.72
N VAL A 510 -14.56 9.70 7.64
CA VAL A 510 -14.68 10.61 6.49
C VAL A 510 -15.40 11.91 6.88
N GLN A 511 -16.28 11.90 7.87
CA GLN A 511 -16.90 13.13 8.37
C GLN A 511 -15.94 14.00 9.19
N GLN A 512 -14.99 13.39 9.90
CA GLN A 512 -14.01 14.08 10.75
C GLN A 512 -12.71 14.45 10.02
N MET A 513 -12.38 13.73 8.94
CA MET A 513 -11.17 13.95 8.13
C MET A 513 -9.88 14.07 8.97
N PRO A 514 -9.55 13.11 9.87
CA PRO A 514 -8.25 13.12 10.54
C PRO A 514 -7.11 12.98 9.54
N TRP A 515 -7.33 12.23 8.47
CA TRP A 515 -6.59 12.24 7.22
C TRP A 515 -7.55 12.52 6.06
N ILE A 516 -7.02 13.06 4.95
CA ILE A 516 -7.83 13.34 3.76
C ILE A 516 -7.48 12.31 2.69
N PRO A 517 -8.39 11.37 2.36
CA PRO A 517 -8.15 10.40 1.29
C PRO A 517 -8.08 11.11 -0.08
N ASN A 518 -7.02 10.86 -0.84
CA ASN A 518 -6.83 11.42 -2.18
C ASN A 518 -7.32 10.45 -3.24
N THR A 519 -6.74 9.25 -3.26
CA THR A 519 -7.08 8.17 -4.19
C THR A 519 -6.85 6.81 -3.51
N GLN A 520 -7.36 5.74 -4.13
CA GLN A 520 -7.17 4.37 -3.68
C GLN A 520 -6.45 3.60 -4.79
N PRO A 521 -5.10 3.56 -4.79
CA PRO A 521 -4.32 2.90 -5.82
C PRO A 521 -4.61 1.40 -5.91
N THR A 522 -4.62 0.87 -7.14
CA THR A 522 -4.53 -0.58 -7.38
C THR A 522 -3.08 -1.02 -7.18
N SER A 523 -2.88 -2.30 -6.86
CA SER A 523 -1.53 -2.88 -6.91
C SER A 523 -1.09 -2.96 -8.38
N LEU A 524 0.15 -2.56 -8.65
CA LEU A 524 0.75 -2.68 -9.98
C LEU A 524 1.88 -3.68 -9.95
N LEU A 525 1.83 -4.65 -10.87
CA LEU A 525 2.92 -5.56 -11.16
C LEU A 525 3.40 -5.29 -12.58
N VAL A 526 4.66 -4.88 -12.72
CA VAL A 526 5.35 -4.78 -14.02
C VAL A 526 6.26 -5.99 -14.15
N LEU A 527 6.04 -6.81 -15.17
CA LEU A 527 6.71 -8.09 -15.35
C LEU A 527 7.20 -8.26 -16.79
N ASN A 528 8.44 -8.71 -16.98
CA ASN A 528 8.91 -9.11 -18.29
C ASN A 528 8.00 -10.22 -18.86
N LYS A 529 7.70 -10.18 -20.16
CA LYS A 529 6.79 -11.12 -20.80
C LYS A 529 7.27 -12.58 -20.79
N SER A 530 8.57 -12.80 -20.60
CA SER A 530 9.14 -14.13 -20.43
C SER A 530 8.82 -14.76 -19.07
N LEU A 531 8.30 -13.98 -18.12
CA LEU A 531 7.99 -14.42 -16.75
C LEU A 531 6.49 -14.42 -16.50
N THR A 532 6.09 -15.27 -15.56
CA THR A 532 4.74 -15.38 -14.99
C THR A 532 4.82 -15.96 -13.58
N GLY A 533 3.69 -16.09 -12.85
CA GLY A 533 3.65 -16.72 -11.53
C GLY A 533 3.92 -15.78 -10.35
N ALA A 534 3.87 -14.48 -10.57
CA ALA A 534 3.96 -13.51 -9.46
C ALA A 534 2.56 -13.15 -8.92
N VAL A 535 2.46 -12.88 -7.63
CA VAL A 535 1.28 -12.28 -6.98
C VAL A 535 1.15 -10.85 -7.49
N SER A 536 0.00 -10.45 -8.02
CA SER A 536 -0.25 -9.10 -8.53
C SER A 536 -1.12 -8.24 -7.62
N SER A 537 -1.80 -8.83 -6.63
CA SER A 537 -2.47 -8.07 -5.56
C SER A 537 -1.46 -7.51 -4.56
N PHE A 538 -1.90 -6.58 -3.73
CA PHE A 538 -1.07 -5.99 -2.68
C PHE A 538 -0.60 -7.01 -1.63
N ALA A 539 -1.23 -8.19 -1.55
CA ALA A 539 -0.80 -9.27 -0.68
C ALA A 539 0.65 -9.72 -0.90
N TYR A 540 1.29 -9.34 -2.02
CA TYR A 540 2.72 -9.62 -2.27
C TYR A 540 3.64 -9.09 -1.15
N MET A 541 3.20 -8.06 -0.44
CA MET A 541 3.95 -7.47 0.68
C MET A 541 4.13 -8.46 1.84
N PHE A 542 3.23 -9.44 1.98
CA PHE A 542 3.12 -10.32 3.14
C PHE A 542 3.01 -11.81 2.79
N ALA A 543 2.87 -12.11 1.50
CA ALA A 543 2.78 -13.48 0.99
C ALA A 543 4.07 -13.87 0.26
N PRO A 544 4.43 -15.16 0.19
CA PRO A 544 5.59 -15.64 -0.56
C PRO A 544 5.37 -15.47 -2.07
N TRP A 545 5.50 -14.25 -2.56
CA TRP A 545 5.06 -13.76 -3.86
C TRP A 545 5.76 -14.40 -5.06
N ALA A 546 6.95 -14.95 -4.86
CA ALA A 546 7.76 -15.55 -5.93
C ALA A 546 7.72 -17.09 -5.96
N ASN A 547 6.93 -17.75 -5.09
CA ASN A 547 6.93 -19.21 -5.01
C ASN A 547 6.47 -19.91 -6.29
N GLN A 548 5.72 -19.22 -7.14
CA GLN A 548 5.27 -19.72 -8.44
C GLN A 548 5.91 -18.96 -9.61
N LEU A 549 6.84 -18.04 -9.33
CA LEU A 549 7.54 -17.28 -10.36
C LEU A 549 8.42 -18.17 -11.20
N GLY A 550 8.27 -18.08 -12.53
CA GLY A 550 9.05 -18.84 -13.49
C GLY A 550 8.86 -18.32 -14.90
N GLY A 551 9.46 -19.01 -15.87
CA GLY A 551 9.28 -18.68 -17.28
C GLY A 551 7.85 -18.98 -17.73
N SER A 552 7.35 -18.10 -18.60
CA SER A 552 6.11 -18.36 -19.34
C SER A 552 6.31 -19.49 -20.35
N GLY A 553 5.24 -20.28 -20.62
CA GLY A 553 5.27 -21.37 -21.57
C GLY A 553 5.48 -20.90 -23.01
#